data_e0d41e5b05b443f021c449ea7eb78524
#
_entry.id   e0d41e5b05b443f021c449ea7eb78524
#
_cell.length_a   1.000
_cell.length_b   1.000
_cell.length_c   1.000
_cell.angle_alpha   90.00
_cell.angle_beta   90.00
_cell.angle_gamma   90.00
#
_symmetry.space_group_name_H-M   'P 1'
#
loop_
_entity.id
_entity.type
_entity.pdbx_description
1 polymer ?
#
loop_
_entity_poly.entity_id
_entity_poly.type
_entity_poly.pdbx_seq_one_letter_code
_entity_poly.pdbx_strand_id
1 'polypeptide(L)'
;NTYLGFQSSIYVNSTWYNQTCNQSHYVHRLHRDYDDFKFLGITIYWNDVKEQNAPLGFVKKSHTNPNIVEPVSILTGSAGTVLITDTFALHKGYPALKERYTSSIRFGKLFNAATVINGFLKS
;
A
#
# COMPACT_ATOMS: atom_id res chain seq x y z
N ASN A 1 -9.50 5.35 -15.30
CA ASN A 1 -9.00 4.11 -15.94
C ASN A 1 -7.79 4.30 -16.86
N THR A 2 -7.32 5.55 -17.07
CA THR A 2 -6.21 5.82 -18.01
C THR A 2 -4.90 5.15 -17.56
N TYR A 3 -4.57 5.19 -16.28
CA TYR A 3 -3.35 4.57 -15.75
C TYR A 3 -3.43 3.03 -15.78
N LEU A 4 -4.53 2.46 -15.33
CA LEU A 4 -4.70 1.00 -15.27
C LEU A 4 -4.90 0.39 -16.65
N GLY A 5 -5.47 1.12 -17.61
CA GLY A 5 -5.73 0.63 -18.96
C GLY A 5 -6.92 -0.34 -19.09
N PHE A 6 -7.66 -0.56 -18.00
CA PHE A 6 -8.84 -1.41 -17.93
C PHE A 6 -9.85 -0.89 -16.91
N GLN A 7 -11.06 -1.42 -16.91
CA GLN A 7 -12.04 -1.16 -15.86
C GLN A 7 -11.60 -1.88 -14.59
N SER A 8 -11.30 -1.11 -13.57
CA SER A 8 -10.85 -1.64 -12.28
C SER A 8 -12.00 -1.82 -11.31
N SER A 9 -11.79 -2.71 -10.35
CA SER A 9 -12.66 -2.93 -9.21
C SER A 9 -11.88 -2.74 -7.91
N ILE A 10 -12.59 -2.40 -6.84
CA ILE A 10 -12.02 -2.40 -5.49
C ILE A 10 -11.94 -3.84 -5.02
N TYR A 11 -10.77 -4.29 -4.59
CA TYR A 11 -10.57 -5.64 -4.06
C TYR A 11 -10.04 -5.66 -2.63
N VAL A 12 -9.55 -4.52 -2.13
CA VAL A 12 -9.21 -4.33 -0.71
C VAL A 12 -9.84 -3.04 -0.24
N ASN A 13 -10.48 -3.08 0.91
CA ASN A 13 -10.96 -1.92 1.64
C ASN A 13 -10.81 -2.23 3.13
N SER A 14 -9.82 -1.64 3.76
CA SER A 14 -9.46 -1.94 5.14
C SER A 14 -9.08 -0.66 5.90
N THR A 15 -9.44 -0.62 7.17
CA THR A 15 -8.98 0.41 8.08
C THR A 15 -8.06 -0.22 9.11
N TRP A 16 -6.92 0.40 9.32
CA TRP A 16 -5.85 -0.11 10.15
C TRP A 16 -5.54 0.84 11.31
N TYR A 17 -5.34 0.26 12.46
CA TYR A 17 -4.74 0.91 13.60
C TYR A 17 -3.35 0.30 13.85
N ASN A 18 -2.30 1.09 13.67
CA ASN A 18 -0.96 0.69 14.03
C ASN A 18 -0.69 1.13 15.46
N GLN A 19 -0.76 0.16 16.37
CA GLN A 19 -0.33 0.34 17.73
C GLN A 19 1.19 0.47 17.79
N THR A 20 1.69 1.18 18.81
CA THR A 20 3.13 1.30 19.04
C THR A 20 3.76 -0.07 19.20
N CYS A 21 4.79 -0.35 18.43
CA CYS A 21 5.51 -1.62 18.44
C CYS A 21 6.96 -1.40 18.05
N ASN A 22 7.88 -1.86 18.89
CA ASN A 22 9.32 -1.78 18.61
C ASN A 22 9.84 -2.98 17.82
N GLN A 23 8.98 -3.96 17.48
CA GLN A 23 9.39 -5.14 16.73
C GLN A 23 9.37 -4.86 15.23
N SER A 24 10.39 -5.37 14.53
CA SER A 24 10.46 -5.32 13.08
C SER A 24 9.62 -6.45 12.49
N HIS A 25 8.73 -6.11 11.56
CA HIS A 25 7.94 -7.04 10.78
C HIS A 25 8.44 -7.14 9.33
N TYR A 26 8.01 -8.16 8.59
CA TYR A 26 8.36 -8.33 7.18
C TYR A 26 8.07 -7.07 6.34
N VAL A 27 6.95 -6.40 6.58
CA VAL A 27 6.55 -5.16 5.88
C VAL A 27 7.51 -3.98 6.09
N HIS A 28 8.43 -4.08 7.05
CA HIS A 28 9.49 -3.09 7.28
C HIS A 28 10.71 -3.30 6.37
N ARG A 29 10.74 -4.35 5.55
CA ARG A 29 11.74 -4.54 4.51
C ARG A 29 11.24 -3.97 3.19
N LEU A 30 12.13 -3.47 2.36
CA LEU A 30 11.78 -3.07 1.01
C LEU A 30 11.25 -4.29 0.24
N HIS A 31 10.04 -4.16 -0.29
CA HIS A 31 9.37 -5.20 -1.06
C HIS A 31 8.50 -4.60 -2.16
N ARG A 32 7.98 -5.45 -3.01
CA ARG A 32 6.94 -5.15 -4.01
C ARG A 32 5.71 -5.97 -3.69
N ASP A 33 4.55 -5.38 -3.91
CA ASP A 33 3.32 -6.17 -3.92
C ASP A 33 3.12 -6.79 -5.31
N TYR A 34 2.58 -7.99 -5.33
CA TYR A 34 2.29 -8.74 -6.55
C TYR A 34 0.82 -9.16 -6.58
N ASP A 35 -0.06 -8.28 -6.14
CA ASP A 35 -1.49 -8.57 -5.99
C ASP A 35 -2.18 -8.75 -7.34
N ASP A 36 -1.73 -8.03 -8.35
CA ASP A 36 -2.32 -8.05 -9.69
C ASP A 36 -1.27 -7.65 -10.74
N PHE A 37 -1.62 -7.79 -12.00
CA PHE A 37 -0.83 -7.33 -13.15
C PHE A 37 -0.53 -5.83 -13.10
N LYS A 38 -1.53 -5.04 -12.71
CA LYS A 38 -1.45 -3.61 -12.56
C LYS A 38 -2.54 -3.14 -11.59
N PHE A 39 -2.14 -2.43 -10.59
CA PHE A 39 -3.04 -2.02 -9.52
C PHE A 39 -2.59 -0.71 -8.89
N LEU A 40 -3.50 -0.06 -8.19
CA LEU A 40 -3.25 1.16 -7.43
C LEU A 40 -3.73 1.00 -6.01
N GLY A 41 -2.95 1.49 -5.07
CA GLY A 41 -3.34 1.67 -3.69
C GLY A 41 -3.68 3.13 -3.41
N ILE A 42 -4.74 3.35 -2.66
CA ILE A 42 -5.06 4.62 -2.02
C ILE A 42 -4.90 4.41 -0.53
N THR A 43 -4.06 5.22 0.11
CA THR A 43 -3.91 5.23 1.57
C THR A 43 -4.35 6.57 2.10
N ILE A 44 -5.24 6.58 3.09
CA ILE A 44 -5.75 7.78 3.74
C ILE A 44 -5.20 7.82 5.16
N TYR A 45 -4.58 8.91 5.55
CA TYR A 45 -4.14 9.16 6.91
C TYR A 45 -5.26 9.83 7.72
N TRP A 46 -5.71 9.21 8.79
CA TRP A 46 -6.75 9.75 9.66
C TRP A 46 -6.22 10.59 10.83
N ASN A 47 -4.94 10.50 11.09
CA ASN A 47 -4.20 11.37 12.02
C ASN A 47 -2.94 11.90 11.35
N ASP A 48 -2.26 12.85 11.97
CA ASP A 48 -0.97 13.34 11.49
C ASP A 48 0.04 12.20 11.49
N VAL A 49 0.67 11.95 10.34
CA VAL A 49 1.70 10.93 10.18
C VAL A 49 3.04 11.61 9.95
N LYS A 50 3.87 11.57 10.97
CA LYS A 50 5.28 12.00 10.97
C LYS A 50 6.18 10.77 10.91
N GLU A 51 7.48 10.95 10.91
CA GLU A 51 8.44 9.83 10.84
C GLU A 51 8.25 8.78 11.96
N GLN A 52 7.75 9.20 13.12
CA GLN A 52 7.49 8.31 14.26
C GLN A 52 6.16 7.54 14.18
N ASN A 53 5.28 7.88 13.24
CA ASN A 53 3.94 7.30 13.10
C ASN A 53 3.88 6.21 12.04
N ALA A 54 4.92 5.41 11.90
CA ALA A 54 4.98 4.33 10.89
C ALA A 54 4.63 4.80 9.45
N PRO A 55 5.28 5.84 8.91
CA PRO A 55 4.99 6.31 7.57
C PRO A 55 5.27 5.24 6.51
N LEU A 56 4.76 5.44 5.30
CA LEU A 56 5.13 4.64 4.16
C LEU A 56 6.46 5.15 3.58
N GLY A 57 7.41 4.24 3.36
CA GLY A 57 8.61 4.49 2.57
C GLY A 57 8.41 4.02 1.14
N PHE A 58 8.82 4.81 0.16
CA PHE A 58 8.54 4.57 -1.24
C PHE A 58 9.72 4.94 -2.13
N VAL A 59 10.07 4.07 -3.07
CA VAL A 59 11.11 4.33 -4.08
C VAL A 59 10.44 4.74 -5.38
N LYS A 60 10.55 6.03 -5.71
CA LYS A 60 9.91 6.60 -6.90
C LYS A 60 10.40 5.92 -8.18
N LYS A 61 9.50 5.67 -9.13
CA LYS A 61 9.75 5.08 -10.46
C LYS A 61 10.25 3.62 -10.44
N SER A 62 10.42 2.99 -9.30
CA SER A 62 10.89 1.61 -9.21
C SER A 62 9.87 0.59 -9.76
N HIS A 63 8.61 0.98 -9.98
CA HIS A 63 7.60 0.16 -10.68
C HIS A 63 7.87 0.05 -12.18
N THR A 64 8.53 1.02 -12.79
CA THR A 64 8.87 1.02 -14.23
C THR A 64 10.29 0.57 -14.52
N ASN A 65 11.19 0.67 -13.54
CA ASN A 65 12.58 0.27 -13.67
C ASN A 65 13.03 -0.48 -12.42
N PRO A 66 13.23 -1.81 -12.51
CA PRO A 66 13.62 -2.63 -11.37
C PRO A 66 15.01 -2.31 -10.79
N ASN A 67 15.87 -1.63 -11.56
CA ASN A 67 17.21 -1.22 -11.10
C ASN A 67 17.17 -0.01 -10.17
N ILE A 68 16.05 0.70 -10.10
CA ILE A 68 15.88 1.82 -9.17
C ILE A 68 15.49 1.26 -7.80
N VAL A 69 16.42 1.27 -6.86
CA VAL A 69 16.25 0.73 -5.51
C VAL A 69 16.35 1.81 -4.43
N GLU A 70 16.71 3.02 -4.78
CA GLU A 70 16.87 4.16 -3.88
C GLU A 70 16.74 5.51 -4.63
N PRO A 71 16.57 6.66 -3.96
CA PRO A 71 16.38 6.76 -2.53
C PRO A 71 14.97 6.38 -2.08
N VAL A 72 14.84 5.98 -0.81
CA VAL A 72 13.54 5.78 -0.17
C VAL A 72 13.00 7.12 0.30
N SER A 73 11.87 7.55 -0.25
CA SER A 73 11.13 8.73 0.20
C SER A 73 10.18 8.34 1.34
N ILE A 74 10.21 9.07 2.44
CA ILE A 74 9.29 8.86 3.57
C ILE A 74 8.04 9.72 3.31
N LEU A 75 6.88 9.08 3.23
CA LEU A 75 5.62 9.74 2.92
C LEU A 75 4.89 10.13 4.21
N THR A 76 5.16 11.32 4.70
CA THR A 76 4.49 11.93 5.85
C THR A 76 3.34 12.83 5.38
N GLY A 77 2.45 13.21 6.29
CA GLY A 77 1.36 14.13 6.00
C GLY A 77 0.45 14.36 7.20
N SER A 78 -0.34 15.41 7.13
CA SER A 78 -1.37 15.71 8.12
C SER A 78 -2.59 14.78 7.97
N ALA A 79 -3.45 14.76 8.96
CA ALA A 79 -4.74 14.09 8.89
C ALA A 79 -5.50 14.52 7.62
N GLY A 80 -6.10 13.55 6.93
CA GLY A 80 -6.75 13.75 5.63
C GLY A 80 -5.83 13.65 4.40
N THR A 81 -4.52 13.45 4.60
CA THR A 81 -3.60 13.19 3.47
C THR A 81 -3.99 11.91 2.75
N VAL A 82 -4.09 11.99 1.43
CA VAL A 82 -4.38 10.85 0.55
C VAL A 82 -3.14 10.56 -0.29
N LEU A 83 -2.63 9.35 -0.18
CA LEU A 83 -1.54 8.83 -0.99
C LEU A 83 -2.11 7.92 -2.08
N ILE A 84 -1.72 8.15 -3.34
CA ILE A 84 -2.05 7.25 -4.45
C ILE A 84 -0.73 6.64 -4.91
N THR A 85 -0.63 5.32 -4.81
CA THR A 85 0.62 4.59 -5.04
C THR A 85 0.40 3.36 -5.90
N ASP A 86 1.35 3.10 -6.79
CA ASP A 86 1.50 1.79 -7.42
C ASP A 86 2.46 0.98 -6.56
N THR A 87 1.93 0.06 -5.76
CA THR A 87 2.71 -0.72 -4.80
C THR A 87 3.50 -1.87 -5.44
N PHE A 88 3.47 -2.02 -6.77
CA PHE A 88 4.50 -2.75 -7.48
C PHE A 88 5.87 -2.03 -7.43
N ALA A 89 5.89 -0.71 -7.17
CA ALA A 89 7.11 -0.02 -6.79
C ALA A 89 7.65 -0.55 -5.46
N LEU A 90 8.97 -0.47 -5.28
CA LEU A 90 9.60 -0.80 -4.01
C LEU A 90 9.08 0.14 -2.92
N HIS A 91 8.59 -0.44 -1.85
CA HIS A 91 8.08 0.28 -0.71
C HIS A 91 8.31 -0.50 0.58
N LYS A 92 8.10 0.16 1.70
CA LYS A 92 8.23 -0.43 3.03
C LYS A 92 7.39 0.34 4.05
N GLY A 93 7.01 -0.34 5.14
CA GLY A 93 6.57 0.33 6.35
C GLY A 93 7.74 0.70 7.25
N TYR A 94 7.46 1.51 8.26
CA TYR A 94 8.38 1.79 9.37
C TYR A 94 7.72 1.35 10.68
N PRO A 95 8.50 1.03 11.73
CA PRO A 95 7.94 0.74 13.05
C PRO A 95 7.12 1.91 13.58
N ALA A 96 6.03 1.61 14.26
CA ALA A 96 5.18 2.60 14.87
C ALA A 96 5.71 2.97 16.26
N LEU A 97 6.45 4.06 16.38
CA LEU A 97 6.82 4.64 17.66
C LEU A 97 5.68 5.49 18.25
N LYS A 98 4.76 5.94 17.40
CA LYS A 98 3.51 6.59 17.74
C LYS A 98 2.39 6.01 16.90
N GLU A 99 1.18 6.14 17.34
CA GLU A 99 -0.01 5.60 16.71
C GLU A 99 -0.25 6.14 15.30
N ARG A 100 -0.78 5.29 14.43
CA ARG A 100 -1.26 5.66 13.10
C ARG A 100 -2.59 5.01 12.81
N TYR A 101 -3.51 5.82 12.30
CA TYR A 101 -4.80 5.38 11.79
C TYR A 101 -4.84 5.59 10.27
N THR A 102 -5.08 4.53 9.52
CA THR A 102 -5.11 4.59 8.06
C THR A 102 -6.24 3.74 7.49
N SER A 103 -6.79 4.19 6.38
CA SER A 103 -7.58 3.33 5.49
C SER A 103 -6.77 3.03 4.23
N SER A 104 -6.89 1.82 3.74
CA SER A 104 -6.28 1.37 2.48
C SER A 104 -7.34 0.83 1.55
N ILE A 105 -7.35 1.33 0.34
CA ILE A 105 -8.24 0.89 -0.73
C ILE A 105 -7.37 0.48 -1.91
N ARG A 106 -7.60 -0.70 -2.49
CA ARG A 106 -6.86 -1.17 -3.66
C ARG A 106 -7.77 -1.38 -4.84
N PHE A 107 -7.30 -0.95 -5.99
CA PHE A 107 -7.97 -1.03 -7.28
C PHE A 107 -7.13 -1.87 -8.23
N GLY A 108 -7.75 -2.86 -8.85
CA GLY A 108 -7.10 -3.72 -9.81
C GLY A 108 -8.13 -4.56 -10.57
N LYS A 109 -7.65 -5.55 -11.30
CA LYS A 109 -8.47 -6.50 -12.04
C LYS A 109 -8.72 -7.79 -11.25
N LEU A 110 -8.00 -8.01 -10.16
CA LEU A 110 -7.99 -9.24 -9.37
C LEU A 110 -9.37 -9.64 -8.81
N PHE A 111 -10.34 -8.72 -8.80
CA PHE A 111 -11.71 -9.04 -8.40
C PHE A 111 -12.27 -10.28 -9.11
N ASN A 112 -11.93 -10.46 -10.39
CA ASN A 112 -12.34 -11.65 -11.14
C ASN A 112 -11.67 -12.92 -10.63
N ALA A 113 -10.40 -12.84 -10.21
CA ALA A 113 -9.68 -13.97 -9.62
C ALA A 113 -10.18 -14.28 -8.21
N ALA A 114 -10.42 -13.26 -7.39
CA ALA A 114 -10.99 -13.42 -6.05
C ALA A 114 -12.41 -14.01 -6.10
N THR A 115 -13.21 -13.63 -7.08
CA THR A 115 -14.55 -14.21 -7.32
C THR A 115 -14.44 -15.67 -7.72
N VAL A 116 -13.48 -16.02 -8.55
CA VAL A 116 -13.20 -17.40 -8.94
C VAL A 116 -12.74 -18.22 -7.71
N ILE A 117 -11.80 -17.72 -6.94
CA ILE A 117 -11.29 -18.39 -5.73
C ILE A 117 -12.43 -18.58 -4.71
N ASN A 118 -13.25 -17.56 -4.47
CA ASN A 118 -14.41 -17.69 -3.59
C ASN A 118 -15.47 -18.64 -4.15
N GLY A 119 -15.59 -18.76 -5.47
CA GLY A 119 -16.41 -19.76 -6.12
C GLY A 119 -15.90 -21.18 -5.86
N PHE A 120 -14.60 -21.40 -5.91
CA PHE A 120 -13.97 -22.68 -5.56
C PHE A 120 -14.09 -23.04 -4.08
N LEU A 121 -13.98 -22.08 -3.19
CA LEU A 121 -14.08 -22.31 -1.74
C LEU A 121 -15.52 -22.54 -1.27
N LYS A 122 -16.52 -22.19 -2.06
CA LYS A 122 -17.94 -22.42 -1.77
C LYS A 122 -18.51 -23.70 -2.41
N SER A 123 -17.75 -24.30 -3.28
CA SER A 123 -18.10 -25.58 -3.88
C SER A 123 -17.56 -26.73 -3.07
#